data_b532a5abe9c02338143ba5de4343812b
#
_entry.id   b532a5abe9c02338143ba5de4343812b
#
_cell.length_a   1.000
_cell.length_b   1.000
_cell.length_c   1.000
_cell.angle_alpha   90.00
_cell.angle_beta   90.00
_cell.angle_gamma   90.00
#
_symmetry.space_group_name_H-M   'P 1'
#
loop_
_entity.id
_entity.type
_entity.pdbx_description
1 polymer ?
#
loop_
_entity_poly.entity_id
_entity_poly.type
_entity_poly.pdbx_seq_one_letter_code
_entity_poly.pdbx_strand_id
1 'polypeptide(L)'
;DGQYVCQANEVRNNMDIPTQIMEILKARVNKNYFYPAVFHADAYSVQDSVAVGYIDEVVSKDKFMDRVMEKATELATLPHPFYANTKKSAQDDVRQKISDAIKKYEEITGLKQ
;
A
#
# COMPACT_ATOMS: atom_id res chain seq x y z
N ASP A 1 -10.30 1.38 -13.91
CA ASP A 1 -10.33 0.32 -14.90
C ASP A 1 -9.31 0.61 -16.01
N GLY A 2 -9.09 -0.35 -16.89
CA GLY A 2 -8.15 -0.24 -18.00
C GLY A 2 -7.14 -1.39 -18.02
N GLN A 3 -6.18 -1.32 -18.96
CA GLN A 3 -5.15 -2.36 -19.12
C GLN A 3 -3.92 -2.07 -18.24
N TYR A 4 -4.15 -1.83 -16.95
CA TYR A 4 -3.09 -1.59 -15.99
C TYR A 4 -2.83 -2.84 -15.16
N VAL A 5 -1.62 -2.94 -14.62
CA VAL A 5 -1.24 -3.99 -13.68
C VAL A 5 -0.68 -3.38 -12.41
N CYS A 6 -0.85 -4.10 -11.30
CA CYS A 6 -0.12 -3.85 -10.06
C CYS A 6 0.96 -4.91 -9.92
N GLN A 7 2.18 -4.48 -9.65
CA GLN A 7 3.33 -5.38 -9.58
C GLN A 7 4.44 -4.75 -8.73
N ALA A 8 4.99 -5.53 -7.81
CA ALA A 8 6.27 -5.23 -7.16
C ALA A 8 7.37 -5.88 -8.02
N ASN A 9 7.89 -5.15 -8.99
CA ASN A 9 8.71 -5.70 -10.07
C ASN A 9 10.22 -5.68 -9.81
N GLU A 10 10.66 -5.28 -8.64
CA GLU A 10 12.07 -5.06 -8.30
C GLU A 10 12.91 -6.30 -8.54
N VAL A 11 12.48 -7.46 -8.04
CA VAL A 11 13.23 -8.72 -8.19
C VAL A 11 13.46 -9.08 -9.66
N ARG A 12 12.46 -8.86 -10.53
CA ARG A 12 12.60 -9.10 -11.97
C ARG A 12 13.53 -8.11 -12.67
N ASN A 13 13.75 -6.96 -12.04
CA ASN A 13 14.63 -5.90 -12.54
C ASN A 13 16.01 -5.93 -11.86
N ASN A 14 16.40 -7.05 -11.24
CA ASN A 14 17.66 -7.21 -10.53
C ASN A 14 17.85 -6.17 -9.40
N MET A 15 16.79 -5.85 -8.70
CA MET A 15 16.78 -4.88 -7.61
C MET A 15 16.22 -5.50 -6.33
N ASP A 16 16.83 -5.14 -5.20
CA ASP A 16 16.23 -5.41 -3.90
C ASP A 16 15.05 -4.45 -3.67
N ILE A 17 14.03 -4.95 -2.99
CA ILE A 17 12.93 -4.08 -2.55
C ILE A 17 13.43 -3.23 -1.38
N PRO A 18 13.41 -1.89 -1.50
CA PRO A 18 13.79 -1.02 -0.38
C PRO A 18 12.95 -1.29 0.87
N THR A 19 13.59 -1.17 2.04
CA THR A 19 12.94 -1.50 3.32
C THR A 19 11.62 -0.77 3.52
N GLN A 20 11.55 0.52 3.20
CA GLN A 20 10.31 1.30 3.35
C GLN A 20 9.18 0.80 2.44
N ILE A 21 9.50 0.31 1.25
CA ILE A 21 8.53 -0.30 0.34
C ILE A 21 8.12 -1.69 0.85
N MET A 22 9.08 -2.47 1.33
CA MET A 22 8.81 -3.78 1.92
C MET A 22 7.83 -3.68 3.10
N GLU A 23 7.98 -2.68 3.95
CA GLU A 23 7.05 -2.47 5.08
C GLU A 23 5.63 -2.14 4.61
N ILE A 24 5.48 -1.39 3.52
CA ILE A 24 4.18 -1.13 2.91
C ILE A 24 3.57 -2.42 2.35
N LEU A 25 4.36 -3.21 1.64
CA LEU A 25 3.92 -4.49 1.08
C LEU A 25 3.47 -5.47 2.17
N LYS A 26 4.25 -5.59 3.26
CA LYS A 26 3.90 -6.42 4.42
C LYS A 26 2.59 -5.99 5.06
N ALA A 27 2.34 -4.69 5.15
CA ALA A 27 1.14 -4.15 5.76
C ALA A 27 -0.10 -4.28 4.86
N ARG A 28 0.10 -4.33 3.55
CA ARG A 28 -0.99 -4.20 2.58
C ARG A 28 -1.35 -5.49 1.86
N VAL A 29 -0.35 -6.24 1.40
CA VAL A 29 -0.57 -7.45 0.61
C VAL A 29 -1.12 -8.57 1.49
N ASN A 30 -2.16 -9.25 1.02
CA ASN A 30 -2.73 -10.40 1.72
C ASN A 30 -1.70 -11.51 1.87
N LYS A 31 -1.68 -12.12 3.05
CA LYS A 31 -0.71 -13.14 3.42
C LYS A 31 -0.60 -14.28 2.39
N ASN A 32 -1.73 -14.72 1.85
CA ASN A 32 -1.77 -15.83 0.88
C ASN A 32 -1.16 -15.47 -0.48
N TYR A 33 -1.03 -14.18 -0.78
CA TYR A 33 -0.46 -13.68 -2.03
C TYR A 33 0.94 -13.12 -1.87
N PHE A 34 1.47 -13.10 -0.65
CA PHE A 34 2.75 -12.41 -0.38
C PHE A 34 3.91 -13.00 -1.16
N TYR A 35 4.06 -14.33 -1.18
CA TYR A 35 5.12 -14.99 -1.93
C TYR A 35 5.06 -14.70 -3.42
N PRO A 36 3.96 -15.00 -4.13
CA PRO A 36 3.92 -14.72 -5.57
C PRO A 36 4.01 -13.23 -5.90
N ALA A 37 3.40 -12.36 -5.11
CA ALA A 37 3.43 -10.92 -5.37
C ALA A 37 4.80 -10.30 -5.15
N VAL A 38 5.48 -10.68 -4.07
CA VAL A 38 6.73 -10.03 -3.63
C VAL A 38 7.97 -10.77 -4.12
N PHE A 39 8.04 -12.10 -3.92
CA PHE A 39 9.23 -12.86 -4.31
C PHE A 39 9.23 -13.26 -5.78
N HIS A 40 8.08 -13.62 -6.33
CA HIS A 40 7.98 -13.96 -7.76
C HIS A 40 7.75 -12.73 -8.62
N ALA A 41 7.43 -11.59 -8.01
CA ALA A 41 7.10 -10.34 -8.70
C ALA A 41 6.00 -10.54 -9.76
N ASP A 42 4.95 -11.29 -9.40
CA ASP A 42 3.83 -11.52 -10.31
C ASP A 42 3.05 -10.22 -10.57
N ALA A 43 2.65 -10.04 -11.81
CA ALA A 43 1.80 -8.94 -12.21
C ALA A 43 0.33 -9.34 -12.11
N TYR A 44 -0.48 -8.48 -11.55
CA TYR A 44 -1.92 -8.71 -11.38
C TYR A 44 -2.73 -7.66 -12.14
N SER A 45 -3.81 -8.11 -12.76
CA SER A 45 -4.80 -7.19 -13.33
C SER A 45 -5.34 -6.25 -12.24
N VAL A 46 -5.95 -5.16 -12.63
CA VAL A 46 -6.61 -4.25 -11.69
C VAL A 46 -7.65 -5.00 -10.85
N GLN A 47 -8.44 -5.87 -11.49
CA GLN A 47 -9.47 -6.66 -10.81
C GLN A 47 -8.88 -7.66 -9.80
N ASP A 48 -7.84 -8.39 -10.20
CA ASP A 48 -7.19 -9.38 -9.31
C ASP A 48 -6.44 -8.69 -8.16
N SER A 49 -6.01 -7.45 -8.36
CA SER A 49 -5.30 -6.66 -7.35
C SER A 49 -6.11 -6.38 -6.08
N VAL A 50 -7.44 -6.47 -6.16
CA VAL A 50 -8.32 -6.39 -4.97
C VAL A 50 -8.10 -7.60 -4.06
N ALA A 51 -8.12 -8.81 -4.62
CA ALA A 51 -7.89 -10.04 -3.84
C ALA A 51 -6.46 -10.09 -3.28
N VAL A 52 -5.47 -9.62 -4.05
CA VAL A 52 -4.06 -9.56 -3.62
C VAL A 52 -3.86 -8.57 -2.47
N GLY A 53 -4.67 -7.52 -2.41
CA GLY A 53 -4.59 -6.49 -1.36
C GLY A 53 -3.86 -5.22 -1.78
N TYR A 54 -3.47 -5.08 -3.04
CA TYR A 54 -2.87 -3.83 -3.54
C TYR A 54 -3.85 -2.67 -3.52
N ILE A 55 -5.10 -2.94 -3.84
CA ILE A 55 -6.17 -1.94 -3.87
C ILE A 55 -7.42 -2.47 -3.18
N ASP A 56 -8.33 -1.58 -2.79
CA ASP A 56 -9.56 -1.94 -2.08
C ASP A 56 -10.74 -2.15 -3.03
N GLU A 57 -10.80 -1.36 -4.10
CA GLU A 57 -11.96 -1.31 -4.98
C GLU A 57 -11.57 -0.83 -6.38
N VAL A 58 -12.22 -1.37 -7.39
CA VAL A 58 -12.09 -0.91 -8.79
C VAL A 58 -13.31 -0.09 -9.16
N VAL A 59 -13.08 1.09 -9.67
CA VAL A 59 -14.14 2.03 -10.06
C VAL A 59 -13.87 2.56 -11.46
N SER A 60 -14.91 2.85 -12.23
CA SER A 60 -14.73 3.50 -13.52
C SER A 60 -14.18 4.91 -13.35
N LYS A 61 -13.38 5.36 -14.31
CA LYS A 61 -12.67 6.64 -14.25
C LYS A 61 -13.61 7.83 -14.01
N ASP A 62 -14.74 7.85 -14.68
CA ASP A 62 -15.74 8.92 -14.58
C ASP A 62 -16.46 8.97 -13.23
N LYS A 63 -16.47 7.87 -12.47
CA LYS A 63 -17.11 7.77 -11.14
C LYS A 63 -16.11 7.77 -9.99
N PHE A 64 -14.83 7.88 -10.27
CA PHE A 64 -13.78 7.72 -9.26
C PHE A 64 -13.92 8.71 -8.10
N MET A 65 -14.01 10.00 -8.40
CA MET A 65 -14.11 11.03 -7.36
C MET A 65 -15.41 10.94 -6.57
N ASP A 66 -16.51 10.63 -7.22
CA ASP A 66 -17.80 10.46 -6.53
C ASP A 66 -17.73 9.30 -5.54
N ARG A 67 -17.11 8.19 -5.94
CA ARG A 67 -16.93 7.03 -5.06
C ARG A 67 -15.98 7.33 -3.89
N VAL A 68 -14.91 8.06 -4.12
CA VAL A 68 -13.97 8.49 -3.07
C VAL A 68 -14.69 9.36 -2.04
N MET A 69 -15.49 10.32 -2.48
CA MET A 69 -16.24 11.20 -1.59
C MET A 69 -17.33 10.46 -0.82
N GLU A 70 -18.00 9.52 -1.46
CA GLU A 70 -18.98 8.64 -0.81
C GLU A 70 -18.33 7.84 0.32
N LYS A 71 -17.18 7.21 0.06
CA LYS A 71 -16.45 6.43 1.07
C LYS A 71 -15.93 7.31 2.20
N ALA A 72 -15.38 8.46 1.89
CA ALA A 72 -14.91 9.43 2.90
C ALA A 72 -16.05 9.89 3.80
N THR A 73 -17.22 10.18 3.23
CA THR A 73 -18.42 10.58 3.98
C THR A 73 -18.90 9.44 4.89
N GLU A 74 -18.92 8.21 4.40
CA GLU A 74 -19.27 7.03 5.19
C GLU A 74 -18.33 6.88 6.39
N LEU A 75 -17.02 6.96 6.16
CA LEU A 75 -16.02 6.82 7.23
C LEU A 75 -16.06 7.98 8.23
N ALA A 76 -16.43 9.18 7.78
CA ALA A 76 -16.58 10.35 8.65
C ALA A 76 -17.74 10.21 9.66
N THR A 77 -18.68 9.29 9.44
CA THR A 77 -19.75 8.99 10.39
C THR A 77 -19.33 8.09 11.54
N LEU A 78 -18.16 7.47 11.45
CA LEU A 78 -17.65 6.59 12.51
C LEU A 78 -17.29 7.40 13.77
N PRO A 79 -17.58 6.86 14.96
CA PRO A 79 -17.39 7.60 16.20
C PRO A 79 -15.95 8.07 16.43
N HIS A 80 -15.80 9.35 16.75
CA HIS A 80 -14.55 9.96 17.20
C HIS A 80 -14.46 9.95 18.74
N PRO A 81 -13.26 9.81 19.31
CA PRO A 81 -11.95 9.64 18.68
C PRO A 81 -11.59 8.19 18.35
N PHE A 82 -12.51 7.26 18.49
CA PHE A 82 -12.25 5.82 18.46
C PHE A 82 -11.71 5.33 17.11
N TYR A 83 -12.25 5.81 15.99
CA TYR A 83 -11.74 5.48 14.67
C TYR A 83 -10.27 5.91 14.50
N ALA A 84 -9.97 7.16 14.83
CA ALA A 84 -8.63 7.72 14.71
C ALA A 84 -7.63 6.99 15.63
N ASN A 85 -8.00 6.72 16.87
CA ASN A 85 -7.16 6.02 17.84
C ASN A 85 -6.89 4.58 17.40
N THR A 86 -7.90 3.88 16.91
CA THR A 86 -7.75 2.50 16.41
C THR A 86 -6.85 2.45 15.20
N LYS A 87 -7.05 3.34 14.24
CA LYS A 87 -6.22 3.43 13.04
C LYS A 87 -4.77 3.73 13.38
N LYS A 88 -4.54 4.70 14.27
CA LYS A 88 -3.20 5.04 14.75
C LYS A 88 -2.53 3.85 15.41
N SER A 89 -3.21 3.20 16.35
CA SER A 89 -2.70 2.02 17.04
C SER A 89 -2.32 0.90 16.07
N ALA A 90 -3.16 0.61 15.09
CA ALA A 90 -2.91 -0.42 14.09
C ALA A 90 -1.72 -0.11 13.17
N GLN A 91 -1.43 1.16 12.91
CA GLN A 91 -0.41 1.62 11.95
C GLN A 91 0.89 2.14 12.58
N ASP A 92 0.94 2.32 13.90
CA ASP A 92 2.10 2.94 14.57
C ASP A 92 3.40 2.18 14.29
N ASP A 93 3.40 0.87 14.38
CA ASP A 93 4.60 0.04 14.16
C ASP A 93 5.13 0.18 12.73
N VAL A 94 4.25 0.07 11.74
CA VAL A 94 4.61 0.21 10.32
C VAL A 94 5.11 1.62 10.02
N ARG A 95 4.46 2.64 10.54
CA ARG A 95 4.87 4.05 10.39
C ARG A 95 6.27 4.28 10.95
N GLN A 96 6.55 3.73 12.13
CA GLN A 96 7.87 3.86 12.76
C GLN A 96 8.95 3.18 11.92
N LYS A 97 8.70 1.97 11.45
CA LYS A 97 9.64 1.23 10.58
C LYS A 97 9.91 1.96 9.27
N ILE A 98 8.89 2.53 8.65
CA ILE A 98 9.04 3.33 7.43
C ILE A 98 9.86 4.60 7.71
N SER A 99 9.56 5.31 8.79
CA SER A 99 10.30 6.51 9.19
C SER A 99 11.78 6.22 9.44
N ASP A 100 12.08 5.13 10.14
CA ASP A 100 13.46 4.72 10.44
C ASP A 100 14.20 4.32 9.15
N ALA A 101 13.54 3.63 8.23
CA ALA A 101 14.11 3.25 6.95
C ALA A 101 14.42 4.46 6.07
N ILE A 102 13.56 5.46 6.06
CA ILE A 102 13.77 6.72 5.32
C ILE A 102 14.98 7.49 5.89
N LYS A 103 15.07 7.62 7.21
CA LYS A 103 16.21 8.28 7.87
C LYS A 103 17.52 7.59 7.53
N LYS A 104 17.53 6.26 7.60
CA LYS A 104 18.73 5.48 7.25
C LYS A 104 19.11 5.66 5.78
N TYR A 105 18.15 5.72 4.88
CA TYR A 105 18.38 5.99 3.47
C TYR A 105 19.00 7.39 3.26
N GLU A 106 18.46 8.40 3.94
CA GLU A 106 19.00 9.77 3.89
C GLU A 106 20.45 9.84 4.41
N GLU A 107 20.76 9.13 5.50
CA GLU A 107 22.12 9.05 6.05
C GLU A 107 23.10 8.41 5.06
N ILE A 108 22.71 7.31 4.39
CA ILE A 108 23.55 6.60 3.43
C ILE A 108 23.76 7.40 2.16
N THR A 109 22.72 8.06 1.65
CA THR A 109 22.75 8.75 0.35
C THR A 109 23.11 10.23 0.44
N GLY A 110 23.02 10.82 1.63
CA GLY A 110 23.18 12.27 1.83
C GLY A 110 22.02 13.10 1.25
N LEU A 111 20.95 12.45 0.79
CA LEU A 111 19.74 13.11 0.28
C LEU A 111 18.80 13.43 1.44
N LYS A 112 18.53 14.71 1.65
CA LYS A 112 17.46 15.19 2.53
C LYS A 112 16.26 15.58 1.69
N GLN A 113 15.10 15.12 2.08
CA GLN A 113 13.85 15.61 1.52
C GLN A 113 13.38 16.89 2.19
#